data_436fe6c7fc1605d01e91d4ce6763228d
#
_entry.id   436fe6c7fc1605d01e91d4ce6763228d
#
_cell.length_a   1.000
_cell.length_b   1.000
_cell.length_c   1.000
_cell.angle_alpha   90.00
_cell.angle_beta   90.00
_cell.angle_gamma   90.00
#
_symmetry.space_group_name_H-M   'P 1'
#
loop_
_entity.id
_entity.type
_entity.pdbx_description
1 polymer ?
#
loop_
_entity_poly.entity_id
_entity_poly.type
_entity_poly.pdbx_seq_one_letter_code
_entity_poly.pdbx_strand_id
1 'polypeptide(L)'
;MNKHYKSIKLPARLGFLSYLGDVQGCGTIRVIQPFLLLNHYRSTKNVQIISQTLSHYIFEPEYYKNFTFCQFQRSATEHHFKLFLHFKSQVQPKFNVPIVYEIDDMLIGIPDYNYATQYYTKNEEWVKKCMGLSDGMITSTPQLKKVYAEYCNNISVIPNHLPKFIWGDIYPAHDYYDGEKIKILWSGSQNHFAHSQLTPGVHGGDFGNKLLNFITKTTDKYDWYFVGSMPNELMPVKDKICFLPWQNIFEYPMAVKAIEPDIAIAPLMDNPFNACKSNIKMLEFTAMGAAGIYSNVLPYYAAKIKTNTDEEMISEIERLADDVDARRKTFQRDYSSVRSQLWWEEANNVKNYINTYLGLFRQRLP
;
A
#
# COMPACT_ATOMS: atom_id res chain seq x y z
N MET A 1 -3.99 -21.99 17.42
CA MET A 1 -4.28 -21.52 18.79
C MET A 1 -5.29 -20.39 18.71
N ASN A 2 -6.57 -20.69 18.97
CA ASN A 2 -7.64 -19.70 19.01
C ASN A 2 -7.51 -18.86 20.30
N LYS A 3 -6.89 -17.69 20.21
CA LYS A 3 -7.03 -16.68 21.27
C LYS A 3 -8.45 -16.12 21.16
N HIS A 4 -9.30 -16.42 22.12
CA HIS A 4 -10.61 -15.81 22.33
C HIS A 4 -10.41 -14.28 22.43
N TYR A 5 -10.66 -13.56 21.34
CA TYR A 5 -10.89 -12.12 21.41
C TYR A 5 -12.20 -11.91 22.18
N LYS A 6 -12.10 -11.63 23.49
CA LYS A 6 -13.23 -11.07 24.24
C LYS A 6 -13.70 -9.85 23.46
N SER A 7 -14.96 -9.81 23.09
CA SER A 7 -15.56 -8.68 22.37
C SER A 7 -15.28 -7.40 23.17
N ILE A 8 -14.46 -6.51 22.64
CA ILE A 8 -14.24 -5.19 23.24
C ILE A 8 -15.56 -4.44 23.07
N LYS A 9 -16.17 -4.00 24.17
CA LYS A 9 -17.34 -3.14 24.11
C LYS A 9 -16.89 -1.80 23.50
N LEU A 10 -17.43 -1.47 22.33
CA LEU A 10 -17.09 -0.21 21.66
C LEU A 10 -17.57 0.96 22.55
N PRO A 11 -16.73 2.00 22.77
CA PRO A 11 -17.18 3.21 23.41
C PRO A 11 -18.27 3.88 22.57
N ALA A 12 -19.14 4.65 23.21
CA ALA A 12 -20.25 5.36 22.55
C ALA A 12 -19.75 6.35 21.47
N ARG A 13 -18.51 6.82 21.63
CA ARG A 13 -17.85 7.76 20.70
C ARG A 13 -16.40 7.38 20.48
N LEU A 14 -15.96 7.44 19.21
CA LEU A 14 -14.58 7.28 18.78
C LEU A 14 -14.20 8.44 17.85
N GLY A 15 -13.09 9.11 18.14
CA GLY A 15 -12.54 10.17 17.32
C GLY A 15 -11.17 9.78 16.76
N PHE A 16 -11.02 9.76 15.44
CA PHE A 16 -9.77 9.52 14.74
C PHE A 16 -9.34 10.82 14.03
N LEU A 17 -8.19 11.35 14.38
CA LEU A 17 -7.55 12.44 13.67
C LEU A 17 -6.26 11.95 13.02
N SER A 18 -6.01 12.30 11.77
CA SER A 18 -4.74 11.97 11.11
C SER A 18 -4.14 13.18 10.39
N TYR A 19 -2.87 13.41 10.67
CA TYR A 19 -2.01 14.27 9.87
C TYR A 19 -1.40 13.45 8.75
N LEU A 20 -1.69 13.84 7.50
CA LEU A 20 -1.26 13.11 6.31
C LEU A 20 0.22 13.37 6.01
N GLY A 21 0.95 12.30 5.72
CA GLY A 21 2.31 12.38 5.18
C GLY A 21 2.33 12.72 3.69
N ASP A 22 1.30 12.26 2.97
CA ASP A 22 1.04 12.60 1.57
C ASP A 22 -0.46 12.46 1.26
N VAL A 23 -0.89 13.02 0.14
CA VAL A 23 -2.26 12.88 -0.39
C VAL A 23 -2.32 11.95 -1.61
N GLN A 24 -1.25 11.20 -1.87
CA GLN A 24 -1.12 10.26 -2.97
C GLN A 24 -1.33 8.81 -2.49
N GLY A 25 -0.55 7.86 -3.01
CA GLY A 25 -0.75 6.44 -2.77
C GLY A 25 -0.83 6.05 -1.30
N CYS A 26 0.19 6.39 -0.50
CA CYS A 26 0.27 5.96 0.90
C CYS A 26 -0.78 6.65 1.78
N GLY A 27 -0.88 7.99 1.72
CA GLY A 27 -1.88 8.74 2.50
C GLY A 27 -3.30 8.33 2.18
N THR A 28 -3.52 7.99 0.94
CA THR A 28 -4.83 7.56 0.48
C THR A 28 -5.21 6.16 0.96
N ILE A 29 -4.35 5.17 0.72
CA ILE A 29 -4.62 3.76 1.06
C ILE A 29 -4.66 3.57 2.58
N ARG A 30 -3.78 4.28 3.30
CA ARG A 30 -3.60 4.07 4.74
C ARG A 30 -4.50 4.93 5.62
N VAL A 31 -4.92 6.10 5.15
CA VAL A 31 -5.66 7.08 5.95
C VAL A 31 -6.98 7.47 5.31
N ILE A 32 -6.96 8.03 4.10
CA ILE A 32 -8.17 8.63 3.51
C ILE A 32 -9.25 7.56 3.28
N GLN A 33 -8.92 6.45 2.64
CA GLN A 33 -9.88 5.36 2.38
C GLN A 33 -10.44 4.75 3.67
N PRO A 34 -9.65 4.33 4.67
CA PRO A 34 -10.17 3.83 5.93
C PRO A 34 -11.07 4.85 6.64
N PHE A 35 -10.72 6.14 6.61
CA PHE A 35 -11.51 7.18 7.29
C PHE A 35 -12.85 7.46 6.60
N LEU A 36 -12.90 7.39 5.27
CA LEU A 36 -14.18 7.45 4.54
C LEU A 36 -15.10 6.28 4.95
N LEU A 37 -14.54 5.08 5.06
CA LEU A 37 -15.29 3.90 5.47
C LEU A 37 -15.70 3.92 6.94
N LEU A 38 -14.88 4.45 7.83
CA LEU A 38 -15.25 4.67 9.23
C LEU A 38 -16.45 5.61 9.34
N ASN A 39 -16.51 6.68 8.55
CA ASN A 39 -17.64 7.58 8.50
C ASN A 39 -18.92 6.91 7.95
N HIS A 40 -18.77 6.00 6.99
CA HIS A 40 -19.89 5.18 6.50
C HIS A 40 -20.33 4.13 7.56
N TYR A 41 -19.40 3.45 8.21
CA TYR A 41 -19.68 2.46 9.26
C TYR A 41 -20.46 3.04 10.44
N ARG A 42 -20.24 4.31 10.74
CA ARG A 42 -20.99 5.09 11.74
C ARG A 42 -22.50 5.00 11.56
N SER A 43 -22.98 5.03 10.30
CA SER A 43 -24.41 5.03 10.01
C SER A 43 -25.12 3.71 10.28
N THR A 44 -24.37 2.60 10.41
CA THR A 44 -24.89 1.23 10.53
C THR A 44 -24.79 0.64 11.93
N LYS A 45 -24.07 1.29 12.84
CA LYS A 45 -23.82 0.81 14.22
C LYS A 45 -23.98 1.98 15.19
N ASN A 46 -24.68 1.81 16.28
CA ASN A 46 -24.95 2.84 17.31
C ASN A 46 -23.67 3.38 18.00
N VAL A 47 -22.58 3.57 17.26
CA VAL A 47 -21.32 4.14 17.71
C VAL A 47 -21.08 5.43 16.96
N GLN A 48 -20.89 6.54 17.66
CA GLN A 48 -20.50 7.79 17.02
C GLN A 48 -19.02 7.75 16.65
N ILE A 49 -18.69 7.61 15.37
CA ILE A 49 -17.33 7.70 14.87
C ILE A 49 -17.14 9.05 14.17
N ILE A 50 -16.07 9.74 14.53
CA ILE A 50 -15.61 10.96 13.84
C ILE A 50 -14.22 10.62 13.31
N SER A 51 -14.01 10.76 11.99
CA SER A 51 -12.69 10.64 11.39
C SER A 51 -12.38 11.89 10.57
N GLN A 52 -11.21 12.46 10.77
CA GLN A 52 -10.78 13.68 10.13
C GLN A 52 -9.32 13.59 9.70
N THR A 53 -9.03 14.10 8.50
CA THR A 53 -7.66 14.23 7.99
C THR A 53 -7.29 15.70 7.91
N LEU A 54 -6.04 16.01 8.24
CA LEU A 54 -5.47 17.35 8.16
C LEU A 54 -4.12 17.32 7.44
N SER A 55 -3.87 18.35 6.65
CA SER A 55 -2.55 18.62 6.05
C SER A 55 -1.67 19.53 6.92
N HIS A 56 -2.28 20.28 7.85
CA HIS A 56 -1.59 21.24 8.72
C HIS A 56 -1.90 20.97 10.17
N TYR A 57 -0.88 21.14 11.03
CA TYR A 57 -1.00 20.97 12.47
C TYR A 57 -1.81 22.10 13.10
N ILE A 58 -2.70 21.75 14.03
CA ILE A 58 -3.49 22.69 14.80
C ILE A 58 -2.83 22.87 16.17
N PHE A 59 -2.46 24.11 16.53
CA PHE A 59 -1.76 24.41 17.78
C PHE A 59 -2.68 24.58 18.98
N GLU A 60 -4.00 24.83 18.78
CA GLU A 60 -4.98 25.00 19.84
C GLU A 60 -5.33 23.64 20.49
N PRO A 61 -4.94 23.39 21.76
CA PRO A 61 -5.18 22.10 22.40
C PRO A 61 -6.66 21.71 22.48
N GLU A 62 -7.57 22.68 22.62
CA GLU A 62 -9.01 22.44 22.72
C GLU A 62 -9.60 21.77 21.48
N TYR A 63 -8.95 21.92 20.33
CA TYR A 63 -9.34 21.24 19.10
C TYR A 63 -9.36 19.71 19.25
N TYR A 64 -8.45 19.17 20.06
CA TYR A 64 -8.23 17.72 20.21
C TYR A 64 -9.20 17.04 21.19
N LYS A 65 -10.00 17.76 21.94
CA LYS A 65 -10.89 17.24 23.00
C LYS A 65 -11.88 16.16 22.54
N ASN A 66 -12.19 16.12 21.25
CA ASN A 66 -13.16 15.21 20.66
C ASN A 66 -12.51 13.98 19.98
N PHE A 67 -11.18 13.90 19.96
CA PHE A 67 -10.47 12.80 19.34
C PHE A 67 -9.98 11.81 20.38
N THR A 68 -10.10 10.52 20.03
CA THR A 68 -9.60 9.40 20.86
C THR A 68 -8.17 9.08 20.50
N PHE A 69 -7.78 9.31 19.23
CA PHE A 69 -6.44 9.05 18.69
C PHE A 69 -6.02 10.20 17.77
N CYS A 70 -4.73 10.54 17.83
CA CYS A 70 -4.10 11.45 16.89
C CYS A 70 -2.97 10.73 16.17
N GLN A 71 -3.15 10.51 14.89
CA GLN A 71 -2.21 9.80 14.03
C GLN A 71 -1.36 10.79 13.24
N PHE A 72 -0.07 10.49 13.14
CA PHE A 72 0.88 11.19 12.31
C PHE A 72 1.48 10.20 11.31
N GLN A 73 1.18 10.40 10.04
CA GLN A 73 1.64 9.50 9.01
C GLN A 73 3.02 9.91 8.49
N ARG A 74 3.97 8.96 8.44
CA ARG A 74 5.31 9.10 7.82
C ARG A 74 6.07 10.36 8.25
N SER A 75 5.91 10.81 9.49
CA SER A 75 6.62 11.99 10.02
C SER A 75 8.12 11.76 10.03
N ALA A 76 8.88 12.62 9.33
CA ALA A 76 10.27 12.35 9.01
C ALA A 76 11.21 13.57 9.18
N THR A 77 10.78 14.68 9.74
CA THR A 77 11.60 15.90 9.81
C THR A 77 11.73 16.44 11.23
N GLU A 78 12.72 17.31 11.46
CA GLU A 78 12.85 18.05 12.71
C GLU A 78 11.58 18.82 13.05
N HIS A 79 10.95 19.43 12.03
CA HIS A 79 9.67 20.13 12.22
C HIS A 79 8.60 19.17 12.78
N HIS A 80 8.42 17.99 12.17
CA HIS A 80 7.48 16.99 12.67
C HIS A 80 7.79 16.59 14.11
N PHE A 81 9.07 16.39 14.45
CA PHE A 81 9.46 16.06 15.82
C PHE A 81 9.08 17.18 16.81
N LYS A 82 9.25 18.45 16.45
CA LYS A 82 8.80 19.60 17.27
C LYS A 82 7.29 19.60 17.46
N LEU A 83 6.50 19.18 16.44
CA LEU A 83 5.05 19.02 16.57
C LEU A 83 4.67 17.91 17.56
N PHE A 84 5.40 16.78 17.54
CA PHE A 84 5.21 15.71 18.55
C PHE A 84 5.50 16.22 19.96
N LEU A 85 6.58 16.98 20.16
CA LEU A 85 6.91 17.58 21.47
C LEU A 85 5.82 18.54 21.94
N HIS A 86 5.31 19.39 21.05
CA HIS A 86 4.19 20.29 21.35
C HIS A 86 2.95 19.48 21.76
N PHE A 87 2.60 18.43 20.99
CA PHE A 87 1.45 17.59 21.28
C PHE A 87 1.59 16.92 22.66
N LYS A 88 2.75 16.34 22.95
CA LYS A 88 3.09 15.72 24.24
C LYS A 88 2.96 16.68 25.43
N SER A 89 3.38 17.94 25.24
CA SER A 89 3.41 18.92 26.33
C SER A 89 2.11 19.72 26.49
N GLN A 90 1.35 19.95 25.41
CA GLN A 90 0.18 20.84 25.44
C GLN A 90 -1.16 20.13 25.28
N VAL A 91 -1.22 19.01 24.52
CA VAL A 91 -2.46 18.30 24.21
C VAL A 91 -2.67 17.10 25.12
N GLN A 92 -1.69 16.21 25.22
CA GLN A 92 -1.82 14.98 26.02
C GLN A 92 -2.15 15.23 27.51
N PRO A 93 -1.53 16.19 28.22
CA PRO A 93 -1.86 16.40 29.62
C PRO A 93 -3.30 16.86 29.87
N LYS A 94 -3.93 17.50 28.85
CA LYS A 94 -5.31 18.00 28.96
C LYS A 94 -6.35 16.94 28.57
N PHE A 95 -6.10 16.17 27.51
CA PHE A 95 -7.12 15.34 26.87
C PHE A 95 -6.77 13.87 26.81
N ASN A 96 -5.58 13.45 27.26
CA ASN A 96 -5.09 12.07 27.24
C ASN A 96 -5.15 11.39 25.84
N VAL A 97 -5.03 12.17 24.75
CA VAL A 97 -5.05 11.67 23.36
C VAL A 97 -3.68 11.10 23.02
N PRO A 98 -3.55 9.80 22.71
CA PRO A 98 -2.27 9.22 22.33
C PRO A 98 -1.84 9.61 20.92
N ILE A 99 -0.52 9.69 20.72
CA ILE A 99 0.12 9.81 19.42
C ILE A 99 0.30 8.44 18.80
N VAL A 100 -0.25 8.25 17.60
CA VAL A 100 -0.04 7.07 16.76
C VAL A 100 0.90 7.44 15.62
N TYR A 101 2.03 6.76 15.47
CA TYR A 101 2.85 6.87 14.27
C TYR A 101 2.37 5.84 13.24
N GLU A 102 1.94 6.27 12.07
CA GLU A 102 1.51 5.39 10.99
C GLU A 102 2.57 5.32 9.90
N ILE A 103 2.88 4.09 9.46
CA ILE A 103 3.88 3.84 8.43
C ILE A 103 3.60 2.56 7.66
N ASP A 104 3.66 2.64 6.34
CA ASP A 104 3.36 1.55 5.43
C ASP A 104 4.57 1.06 4.64
N ASP A 105 5.71 1.74 4.76
CA ASP A 105 6.92 1.45 4.02
C ASP A 105 8.16 1.51 4.91
N MET A 106 9.27 0.97 4.46
CA MET A 106 10.55 1.09 5.14
C MET A 106 11.19 2.43 4.79
N LEU A 107 11.36 3.33 5.81
CA LEU A 107 11.97 4.66 5.63
C LEU A 107 13.46 4.70 6.00
N ILE A 108 14.01 3.59 6.45
CA ILE A 108 15.41 3.43 6.89
C ILE A 108 16.03 2.33 6.03
N GLY A 109 17.18 2.58 5.42
CA GLY A 109 17.83 1.60 4.54
C GLY A 109 17.10 1.40 3.20
N ILE A 110 16.58 2.47 2.63
CA ILE A 110 15.96 2.49 1.30
C ILE A 110 17.06 2.27 0.24
N PRO A 111 16.83 1.42 -0.79
CA PRO A 111 17.83 1.19 -1.84
C PRO A 111 18.13 2.45 -2.67
N ASP A 112 19.35 2.55 -3.18
CA ASP A 112 19.83 3.75 -3.90
C ASP A 112 19.07 4.04 -5.20
N TYR A 113 18.50 3.03 -5.86
CA TYR A 113 17.68 3.23 -7.04
C TYR A 113 16.36 3.98 -6.76
N ASN A 114 15.91 3.96 -5.50
CA ASN A 114 14.71 4.67 -5.09
C ASN A 114 15.04 6.15 -4.83
N TYR A 115 14.40 7.05 -5.55
CA TYR A 115 14.69 8.49 -5.45
C TYR A 115 14.41 9.08 -4.05
N ALA A 116 13.61 8.43 -3.22
CA ALA A 116 13.34 8.88 -1.87
C ALA A 116 14.51 8.65 -0.88
N THR A 117 15.53 7.86 -1.29
CA THR A 117 16.69 7.50 -0.46
C THR A 117 17.38 8.72 0.13
N GLN A 118 17.72 9.69 -0.71
CA GLN A 118 18.43 10.90 -0.25
C GLN A 118 17.64 11.67 0.80
N TYR A 119 16.33 11.80 0.63
CA TYR A 119 15.47 12.51 1.58
C TYR A 119 15.43 11.79 2.94
N TYR A 120 15.18 10.48 2.94
CA TYR A 120 15.05 9.73 4.19
C TYR A 120 16.39 9.48 4.88
N THR A 121 17.48 9.29 4.15
CA THR A 121 18.83 9.19 4.74
C THR A 121 19.18 10.49 5.47
N LYS A 122 18.91 11.65 4.88
CA LYS A 122 19.12 12.96 5.54
C LYS A 122 18.26 13.13 6.78
N ASN A 123 17.09 12.55 6.84
CA ASN A 123 16.10 12.71 7.89
C ASN A 123 15.97 11.50 8.82
N GLU A 124 16.82 10.49 8.69
CA GLU A 124 16.71 9.21 9.41
C GLU A 124 16.63 9.40 10.93
N GLU A 125 17.43 10.29 11.48
CA GLU A 125 17.42 10.61 12.90
C GLU A 125 16.03 11.10 13.38
N TRP A 126 15.38 11.94 12.58
CA TRP A 126 14.06 12.49 12.91
C TRP A 126 12.96 11.45 12.77
N VAL A 127 13.06 10.54 11.77
CA VAL A 127 12.17 9.38 11.66
C VAL A 127 12.23 8.55 12.93
N LYS A 128 13.43 8.17 13.38
CA LYS A 128 13.66 7.39 14.62
C LYS A 128 13.13 8.10 15.85
N LYS A 129 13.41 9.40 15.99
CA LYS A 129 12.92 10.22 17.12
C LYS A 129 11.40 10.33 17.15
N CYS A 130 10.73 10.53 16.02
CA CYS A 130 9.27 10.56 15.94
C CYS A 130 8.66 9.22 16.35
N MET A 131 9.22 8.10 15.85
CA MET A 131 8.79 6.75 16.26
C MET A 131 8.94 6.53 17.77
N GLY A 132 10.11 6.86 18.34
CA GLY A 132 10.39 6.68 19.77
C GLY A 132 9.53 7.57 20.68
N LEU A 133 9.07 8.73 20.19
CA LEU A 133 8.21 9.63 20.95
C LEU A 133 6.73 9.28 20.84
N SER A 134 6.33 8.43 19.87
CA SER A 134 4.95 8.00 19.72
C SER A 134 4.50 7.08 20.86
N ASP A 135 3.21 7.05 21.16
CA ASP A 135 2.64 6.16 22.17
C ASP A 135 2.37 4.76 21.61
N GLY A 136 2.32 4.65 20.29
CA GLY A 136 2.20 3.40 19.56
C GLY A 136 2.32 3.61 18.06
N MET A 137 2.51 2.52 17.33
CA MET A 137 2.66 2.54 15.88
C MET A 137 1.68 1.59 15.20
N ILE A 138 1.26 1.99 14.01
CA ILE A 138 0.56 1.14 13.06
C ILE A 138 1.45 0.93 11.84
N THR A 139 1.63 -0.33 11.45
CA THR A 139 2.37 -0.71 10.24
C THR A 139 1.48 -1.53 9.31
N SER A 140 1.83 -1.58 8.03
CA SER A 140 1.08 -2.35 7.03
C SER A 140 1.40 -3.84 7.02
N THR A 141 2.58 -4.24 7.53
CA THR A 141 3.06 -5.63 7.45
C THR A 141 3.72 -6.10 8.75
N PRO A 142 3.70 -7.43 9.02
CA PRO A 142 4.44 -8.01 10.13
C PRO A 142 5.96 -7.77 10.03
N GLN A 143 6.49 -7.65 8.81
CA GLN A 143 7.91 -7.41 8.58
C GLN A 143 8.31 -6.00 9.00
N LEU A 144 7.52 -4.98 8.65
CA LEU A 144 7.72 -3.61 9.14
C LEU A 144 7.64 -3.55 10.67
N LYS A 145 6.69 -4.28 11.28
CA LYS A 145 6.63 -4.38 12.74
C LYS A 145 7.93 -4.90 13.34
N LYS A 146 8.57 -5.90 12.72
CA LYS A 146 9.87 -6.44 13.19
C LYS A 146 10.98 -5.41 13.05
N VAL A 147 11.05 -4.73 11.89
CA VAL A 147 12.07 -3.71 11.61
C VAL A 147 11.99 -2.55 12.60
N TYR A 148 10.78 -2.10 12.92
CA TYR A 148 10.57 -0.93 13.76
C TYR A 148 10.43 -1.24 15.27
N ALA A 149 10.52 -2.51 15.69
CA ALA A 149 10.40 -2.91 17.09
C ALA A 149 11.50 -2.33 17.99
N GLU A 150 12.64 -1.94 17.44
CA GLU A 150 13.72 -1.28 18.18
C GLU A 150 13.40 0.19 18.53
N TYR A 151 12.49 0.84 17.79
CA TYR A 151 12.14 2.25 18.00
C TYR A 151 10.85 2.44 18.79
N CYS A 152 9.93 1.46 18.76
CA CYS A 152 8.68 1.51 19.48
C CYS A 152 8.26 0.10 19.90
N ASN A 153 7.97 -0.11 21.18
CA ASN A 153 7.56 -1.42 21.72
C ASN A 153 6.06 -1.73 21.50
N ASN A 154 5.26 -0.72 21.19
CA ASN A 154 3.81 -0.83 21.06
C ASN A 154 3.40 -0.71 19.58
N ILE A 155 3.59 -1.79 18.80
CA ILE A 155 3.32 -1.82 17.36
C ILE A 155 2.24 -2.82 17.02
N SER A 156 1.23 -2.38 16.28
CA SER A 156 0.21 -3.23 15.69
C SER A 156 0.24 -3.20 14.16
N VAL A 157 -0.25 -4.27 13.55
CA VAL A 157 -0.31 -4.41 12.09
C VAL A 157 -1.75 -4.24 11.64
N ILE A 158 -1.97 -3.34 10.70
CA ILE A 158 -3.21 -3.22 9.92
C ILE A 158 -2.85 -3.42 8.45
N PRO A 159 -3.18 -4.56 7.84
CA PRO A 159 -2.89 -4.83 6.43
C PRO A 159 -3.66 -3.87 5.52
N ASN A 160 -3.20 -3.73 4.28
CA ASN A 160 -3.93 -2.99 3.27
C ASN A 160 -5.18 -3.76 2.83
N HIS A 161 -6.21 -3.00 2.49
CA HIS A 161 -7.44 -3.46 1.87
C HIS A 161 -7.82 -2.48 0.75
N LEU A 162 -8.66 -2.90 -0.17
CA LEU A 162 -9.21 -2.01 -1.19
C LEU A 162 -10.66 -1.62 -0.85
N PRO A 163 -11.10 -0.39 -1.15
CA PRO A 163 -12.48 0.03 -0.98
C PRO A 163 -13.32 -0.47 -2.16
N LYS A 164 -14.27 -1.36 -1.90
CA LYS A 164 -15.14 -1.92 -2.94
C LYS A 164 -15.95 -0.84 -3.65
N PHE A 165 -16.37 0.21 -2.93
CA PHE A 165 -17.15 1.30 -3.51
C PHE A 165 -16.37 2.14 -4.56
N ILE A 166 -15.02 2.07 -4.55
CA ILE A 166 -14.15 2.70 -5.57
C ILE A 166 -13.81 1.69 -6.67
N TRP A 167 -13.43 0.48 -6.29
CA TRP A 167 -13.00 -0.55 -7.23
C TRP A 167 -14.16 -1.26 -7.96
N GLY A 168 -15.37 -1.25 -7.38
CA GLY A 168 -16.53 -1.95 -7.94
C GLY A 168 -16.42 -3.48 -7.88
N ASP A 169 -17.23 -4.14 -8.66
CA ASP A 169 -17.24 -5.60 -8.73
C ASP A 169 -16.05 -6.14 -9.53
N ILE A 170 -15.67 -7.38 -9.21
CA ILE A 170 -14.61 -8.10 -9.92
C ILE A 170 -15.24 -8.77 -11.15
N TYR A 171 -14.66 -8.49 -12.30
CA TYR A 171 -14.96 -9.21 -13.53
C TYR A 171 -13.75 -10.09 -13.83
N PRO A 172 -13.89 -11.44 -13.80
CA PRO A 172 -12.79 -12.32 -14.17
C PRO A 172 -12.42 -12.11 -15.64
N ALA A 173 -11.15 -12.38 -15.94
CA ALA A 173 -10.56 -12.21 -17.27
C ALA A 173 -11.50 -12.66 -18.40
N HIS A 174 -11.59 -11.83 -19.40
CA HIS A 174 -12.57 -11.92 -20.49
C HIS A 174 -12.46 -13.19 -21.35
N ASP A 175 -13.57 -13.52 -21.98
CA ASP A 175 -13.55 -14.43 -23.13
C ASP A 175 -12.96 -13.66 -24.32
N TYR A 176 -11.83 -14.16 -24.84
CA TYR A 176 -11.14 -13.51 -25.95
C TYR A 176 -11.90 -13.68 -27.25
N TYR A 177 -11.92 -12.61 -28.04
CA TYR A 177 -12.23 -12.69 -29.47
C TYR A 177 -10.95 -13.08 -30.23
N ASP A 178 -11.07 -13.98 -31.21
CA ASP A 178 -9.95 -14.35 -32.09
C ASP A 178 -9.32 -13.09 -32.72
N GLY A 179 -8.01 -12.94 -32.56
CA GLY A 179 -7.22 -11.84 -33.10
C GLY A 179 -6.88 -10.71 -32.16
N GLU A 180 -7.37 -10.70 -30.91
CA GLU A 180 -6.95 -9.72 -29.91
C GLU A 180 -5.58 -10.07 -29.32
N LYS A 181 -4.74 -9.05 -29.12
CA LYS A 181 -3.47 -9.22 -28.41
C LYS A 181 -3.68 -9.33 -26.92
N ILE A 182 -2.87 -10.15 -26.27
CA ILE A 182 -2.83 -10.26 -24.82
C ILE A 182 -2.37 -8.93 -24.21
N LYS A 183 -3.17 -8.41 -23.27
CA LYS A 183 -2.89 -7.17 -22.53
C LYS A 183 -2.10 -7.47 -21.26
N ILE A 184 -0.89 -6.95 -21.17
CA ILE A 184 -0.01 -7.16 -20.03
C ILE A 184 0.20 -5.84 -19.29
N LEU A 185 -0.17 -5.79 -18.01
CA LEU A 185 -0.11 -4.59 -17.19
C LEU A 185 1.02 -4.64 -16.18
N TRP A 186 1.75 -3.53 -16.09
CA TRP A 186 2.47 -3.11 -14.89
C TRP A 186 1.93 -1.77 -14.41
N SER A 187 1.82 -1.59 -13.09
CA SER A 187 1.45 -0.31 -12.50
C SER A 187 2.31 -0.01 -11.28
N GLY A 188 2.75 1.23 -11.15
CA GLY A 188 3.58 1.65 -10.01
C GLY A 188 4.18 3.03 -10.18
N SER A 189 4.82 3.49 -9.11
CA SER A 189 5.56 4.76 -9.11
C SER A 189 6.99 4.56 -9.61
N GLN A 190 7.66 5.67 -9.87
CA GLN A 190 9.08 5.71 -10.24
C GLN A 190 10.04 5.20 -9.14
N ASN A 191 9.54 4.85 -7.95
CA ASN A 191 10.33 4.27 -6.86
C ASN A 191 10.80 2.83 -7.13
N HIS A 192 10.32 2.20 -8.19
CA HIS A 192 10.65 0.83 -8.56
C HIS A 192 11.90 0.68 -9.42
N PHE A 193 12.47 1.79 -9.89
CA PHE A 193 13.66 1.77 -10.76
C PHE A 193 14.44 3.08 -10.65
N ALA A 194 15.73 3.04 -11.01
CA ALA A 194 16.57 4.22 -11.09
C ALA A 194 16.07 5.17 -12.18
N HIS A 195 16.16 6.47 -11.89
CA HIS A 195 15.71 7.51 -12.82
C HIS A 195 16.85 8.46 -13.12
N SER A 196 17.13 8.69 -14.42
CA SER A 196 18.29 9.46 -14.88
C SER A 196 18.41 10.86 -14.27
N GLN A 197 17.28 11.51 -13.96
CA GLN A 197 17.26 12.85 -13.36
C GLN A 197 17.19 12.82 -11.83
N LEU A 198 16.53 11.81 -11.22
CA LEU A 198 16.28 11.75 -9.77
C LEU A 198 17.34 10.93 -9.04
N THR A 199 17.97 9.97 -9.71
CA THR A 199 19.04 9.13 -9.18
C THR A 199 20.21 9.08 -10.18
N PRO A 200 20.88 10.22 -10.46
CA PRO A 200 21.92 10.29 -11.47
C PRO A 200 23.07 9.33 -11.16
N GLY A 201 23.50 8.57 -12.18
CA GLY A 201 24.57 7.59 -12.05
C GLY A 201 24.18 6.27 -11.36
N VAL A 202 22.95 6.12 -10.91
CA VAL A 202 22.42 4.86 -10.38
C VAL A 202 21.69 4.11 -11.49
N HIS A 203 21.84 2.79 -11.51
CA HIS A 203 21.20 1.90 -12.48
C HIS A 203 20.45 0.77 -11.77
N GLY A 204 19.51 0.13 -12.49
CA GLY A 204 18.75 -1.01 -12.00
C GLY A 204 17.46 -0.62 -11.26
N GLY A 205 16.94 -1.57 -10.52
CA GLY A 205 15.65 -1.48 -9.84
C GLY A 205 14.96 -2.83 -9.85
N ASP A 206 13.65 -2.80 -9.74
CA ASP A 206 12.82 -4.02 -9.64
C ASP A 206 12.65 -4.74 -10.99
N PHE A 207 12.99 -4.11 -12.10
CA PHE A 207 13.03 -4.73 -13.44
C PHE A 207 14.44 -5.20 -13.78
N GLY A 208 14.57 -6.50 -14.05
CA GLY A 208 15.83 -7.02 -14.58
C GLY A 208 16.01 -6.75 -16.07
N ASN A 209 17.27 -6.75 -16.53
CA ASN A 209 17.60 -6.43 -17.91
C ASN A 209 16.99 -7.39 -18.94
N LYS A 210 16.80 -8.67 -18.59
CA LYS A 210 16.23 -9.66 -19.51
C LYS A 210 14.73 -9.43 -19.68
N LEU A 211 14.02 -9.07 -18.60
CA LEU A 211 12.62 -8.70 -18.66
C LEU A 211 12.42 -7.43 -19.50
N LEU A 212 13.23 -6.38 -19.29
CA LEU A 212 13.19 -5.16 -20.08
C LEU A 212 13.44 -5.42 -21.60
N ASN A 213 14.42 -6.27 -21.91
CA ASN A 213 14.69 -6.68 -23.29
C ASN A 213 13.54 -7.51 -23.89
N PHE A 214 12.89 -8.35 -23.10
CA PHE A 214 11.73 -9.11 -23.53
C PHE A 214 10.56 -8.17 -23.86
N ILE A 215 10.24 -7.23 -22.98
CA ILE A 215 9.21 -6.21 -23.22
C ILE A 215 9.48 -5.48 -24.53
N THR A 216 10.70 -4.97 -24.71
CA THR A 216 11.12 -4.25 -25.93
C THR A 216 10.89 -5.07 -27.20
N LYS A 217 11.20 -6.37 -27.19
CA LYS A 217 11.11 -7.26 -28.36
C LYS A 217 9.69 -7.76 -28.63
N THR A 218 8.77 -7.64 -27.68
CA THR A 218 7.43 -8.24 -27.78
C THR A 218 6.30 -7.22 -27.89
N THR A 219 6.62 -5.95 -28.10
CA THR A 219 5.62 -4.87 -28.32
C THR A 219 4.73 -5.10 -29.55
N ASP A 220 5.17 -5.90 -30.53
CA ASP A 220 4.35 -6.28 -31.68
C ASP A 220 3.48 -7.52 -31.40
N LYS A 221 3.86 -8.33 -30.39
CA LYS A 221 3.13 -9.57 -29.99
C LYS A 221 2.10 -9.31 -28.92
N TYR A 222 2.38 -8.45 -27.92
CA TYR A 222 1.54 -8.15 -26.76
C TYR A 222 1.24 -6.65 -26.68
N ASP A 223 0.09 -6.32 -26.09
CA ASP A 223 -0.24 -4.94 -25.71
C ASP A 223 0.28 -4.67 -24.31
N TRP A 224 1.40 -3.99 -24.22
CA TRP A 224 2.02 -3.61 -22.95
C TRP A 224 1.43 -2.32 -22.40
N TYR A 225 0.96 -2.37 -21.16
CA TYR A 225 0.41 -1.23 -20.43
C TYR A 225 1.30 -0.90 -19.23
N PHE A 226 1.69 0.36 -19.12
CA PHE A 226 2.39 0.92 -17.97
C PHE A 226 1.56 2.06 -17.39
N VAL A 227 1.23 1.96 -16.08
CA VAL A 227 0.40 2.96 -15.39
C VAL A 227 1.17 3.56 -14.22
N GLY A 228 1.28 4.89 -14.20
CA GLY A 228 1.97 5.67 -13.19
C GLY A 228 3.39 6.06 -13.60
N SER A 229 4.24 5.09 -13.90
CA SER A 229 5.61 5.33 -14.38
C SER A 229 6.06 4.22 -15.34
N MET A 230 7.22 4.40 -15.99
CA MET A 230 7.81 3.44 -16.91
C MET A 230 9.33 3.52 -16.82
N PRO A 231 10.08 2.38 -16.85
CA PRO A 231 11.55 2.38 -16.90
C PRO A 231 12.10 3.17 -18.10
N ASN A 232 13.18 3.92 -17.89
CA ASN A 232 13.82 4.71 -18.97
C ASN A 232 14.32 3.83 -20.13
N GLU A 233 14.68 2.59 -19.85
CA GLU A 233 15.13 1.59 -20.81
C GLU A 233 14.07 1.27 -21.88
N LEU A 234 12.79 1.51 -21.58
CA LEU A 234 11.68 1.31 -22.51
C LEU A 234 11.37 2.54 -23.37
N MET A 235 12.03 3.68 -23.12
CA MET A 235 11.82 4.90 -23.91
C MET A 235 12.02 4.73 -25.42
N PRO A 236 12.96 3.89 -25.93
CA PRO A 236 13.10 3.65 -27.37
C PRO A 236 11.87 3.02 -28.03
N VAL A 237 11.01 2.35 -27.26
CA VAL A 237 9.79 1.69 -27.78
C VAL A 237 8.51 2.30 -27.20
N LYS A 238 8.58 3.47 -26.59
CA LYS A 238 7.45 4.12 -25.91
C LYS A 238 6.21 4.27 -26.79
N ASP A 239 6.37 4.50 -28.07
CA ASP A 239 5.26 4.69 -29.03
C ASP A 239 4.50 3.37 -29.33
N LYS A 240 5.06 2.22 -28.92
CA LYS A 240 4.44 0.88 -29.00
C LYS A 240 3.91 0.39 -27.66
N ILE A 241 4.02 1.20 -26.58
CA ILE A 241 3.57 0.90 -25.23
C ILE A 241 2.43 1.84 -24.87
N CYS A 242 1.36 1.29 -24.34
CA CYS A 242 0.27 2.08 -23.80
C CYS A 242 0.67 2.64 -22.42
N PHE A 243 1.10 3.89 -22.37
CA PHE A 243 1.50 4.56 -21.14
C PHE A 243 0.39 5.48 -20.62
N LEU A 244 -0.04 5.25 -19.39
CA LEU A 244 -0.92 6.14 -18.63
C LEU A 244 -0.12 6.79 -17.51
N PRO A 245 -0.05 8.13 -17.42
CA PRO A 245 0.66 8.80 -16.34
C PRO A 245 0.01 8.51 -14.98
N TRP A 246 0.63 8.99 -13.91
CA TRP A 246 0.10 8.87 -12.56
C TRP A 246 -1.35 9.35 -12.48
N GLN A 247 -2.22 8.48 -11.98
CA GLN A 247 -3.64 8.75 -11.78
C GLN A 247 -3.92 9.06 -10.31
N ASN A 248 -4.91 9.91 -10.05
CA ASN A 248 -5.39 10.08 -8.69
C ASN A 248 -6.13 8.81 -8.23
N ILE A 249 -6.37 8.72 -6.93
CA ILE A 249 -6.90 7.52 -6.30
C ILE A 249 -8.29 7.08 -6.80
N PHE A 250 -9.13 8.00 -7.24
CA PHE A 250 -10.47 7.67 -7.75
C PHE A 250 -10.41 7.27 -9.22
N GLU A 251 -9.49 7.87 -9.98
CA GLU A 251 -9.29 7.60 -11.40
C GLU A 251 -8.48 6.31 -11.64
N TYR A 252 -7.50 6.01 -10.77
CA TYR A 252 -6.63 4.85 -10.93
C TYR A 252 -7.40 3.52 -11.05
N PRO A 253 -8.34 3.16 -10.14
CA PRO A 253 -9.10 1.92 -10.27
C PRO A 253 -9.92 1.86 -11.56
N MET A 254 -10.51 2.98 -11.98
CA MET A 254 -11.28 3.06 -13.22
C MET A 254 -10.38 2.86 -14.43
N ALA A 255 -9.22 3.54 -14.46
CA ALA A 255 -8.28 3.47 -15.57
C ALA A 255 -7.72 2.04 -15.76
N VAL A 256 -7.26 1.40 -14.66
CA VAL A 256 -6.67 0.06 -14.76
C VAL A 256 -7.74 -1.02 -15.06
N LYS A 257 -8.97 -0.85 -14.59
CA LYS A 257 -10.06 -1.77 -14.94
C LYS A 257 -10.53 -1.59 -16.38
N ALA A 258 -10.51 -0.37 -16.92
CA ALA A 258 -10.85 -0.11 -18.32
C ALA A 258 -9.81 -0.68 -19.31
N ILE A 259 -8.58 -0.95 -18.86
CA ILE A 259 -7.57 -1.69 -19.65
C ILE A 259 -8.02 -3.13 -19.84
N GLU A 260 -8.68 -3.71 -18.83
CA GLU A 260 -9.05 -5.14 -18.80
C GLU A 260 -7.82 -6.04 -19.03
N PRO A 261 -6.80 -5.97 -18.15
CA PRO A 261 -5.57 -6.69 -18.35
C PRO A 261 -5.75 -8.19 -18.16
N ASP A 262 -5.14 -8.96 -19.05
CA ASP A 262 -5.12 -10.42 -18.99
C ASP A 262 -4.14 -10.94 -17.98
N ILE A 263 -2.97 -10.32 -18.01
CA ILE A 263 -1.82 -10.63 -17.18
C ILE A 263 -1.39 -9.34 -16.51
N ALA A 264 -1.05 -9.42 -15.23
CA ALA A 264 -0.42 -8.32 -14.53
C ALA A 264 0.87 -8.81 -13.88
N ILE A 265 1.95 -8.03 -14.00
CA ILE A 265 3.27 -8.39 -13.49
C ILE A 265 3.68 -7.49 -12.33
N ALA A 266 4.29 -8.05 -11.31
CA ALA A 266 4.85 -7.33 -10.17
C ALA A 266 6.30 -7.79 -9.91
N PRO A 267 7.25 -7.37 -10.76
CA PRO A 267 8.66 -7.59 -10.50
C PRO A 267 9.08 -6.80 -9.26
N LEU A 268 9.81 -7.44 -8.37
CA LEU A 268 10.44 -6.84 -7.19
C LEU A 268 11.79 -7.49 -6.95
N MET A 269 12.82 -6.69 -6.74
CA MET A 269 14.13 -7.16 -6.31
C MET A 269 14.03 -7.76 -4.90
N ASP A 270 14.68 -8.90 -4.67
CA ASP A 270 14.75 -9.48 -3.33
C ASP A 270 15.76 -8.70 -2.48
N ASN A 271 15.24 -7.86 -1.60
CA ASN A 271 16.00 -7.06 -0.64
C ASN A 271 15.17 -6.74 0.60
N PRO A 272 15.79 -6.30 1.71
CA PRO A 272 15.08 -5.99 2.95
C PRO A 272 13.97 -4.94 2.81
N PHE A 273 14.17 -3.94 1.95
CA PHE A 273 13.17 -2.88 1.68
C PHE A 273 11.92 -3.47 1.03
N ASN A 274 12.09 -4.24 -0.04
CA ASN A 274 10.98 -4.86 -0.75
C ASN A 274 10.30 -5.97 0.08
N ALA A 275 11.04 -6.66 0.95
CA ALA A 275 10.47 -7.62 1.90
C ALA A 275 9.49 -6.97 2.90
N CYS A 276 9.62 -5.67 3.15
CA CYS A 276 8.73 -4.89 4.02
C CYS A 276 7.45 -4.41 3.34
N LYS A 277 7.39 -4.41 2.00
CA LYS A 277 6.22 -3.96 1.24
C LYS A 277 4.97 -4.80 1.56
N SER A 278 3.81 -4.20 1.32
CA SER A 278 2.53 -4.92 1.41
C SER A 278 2.23 -5.68 0.12
N ASN A 279 1.25 -6.57 0.18
CA ASN A 279 0.73 -7.30 -0.98
C ASN A 279 -0.28 -6.50 -1.82
N ILE A 280 -0.21 -5.17 -1.81
CA ILE A 280 -1.21 -4.30 -2.47
C ILE A 280 -1.38 -4.65 -3.95
N LYS A 281 -0.30 -4.97 -4.67
CA LYS A 281 -0.37 -5.38 -6.08
C LYS A 281 -1.20 -6.65 -6.28
N MET A 282 -1.11 -7.59 -5.35
CA MET A 282 -1.91 -8.80 -5.41
C MET A 282 -3.41 -8.51 -5.21
N LEU A 283 -3.74 -7.56 -4.31
CA LEU A 283 -5.12 -7.09 -4.14
C LEU A 283 -5.62 -6.37 -5.39
N GLU A 284 -4.84 -5.45 -5.95
CA GLU A 284 -5.18 -4.69 -7.15
C GLU A 284 -5.37 -5.60 -8.36
N PHE A 285 -4.44 -6.53 -8.64
CA PHE A 285 -4.53 -7.46 -9.77
C PHE A 285 -5.77 -8.36 -9.64
N THR A 286 -6.06 -8.81 -8.42
CA THR A 286 -7.30 -9.55 -8.14
C THR A 286 -8.54 -8.70 -8.40
N ALA A 287 -8.55 -7.42 -7.97
CA ALA A 287 -9.68 -6.52 -8.20
C ALA A 287 -9.90 -6.18 -9.68
N MET A 288 -8.85 -6.24 -10.50
CA MET A 288 -8.93 -6.08 -11.96
C MET A 288 -9.38 -7.35 -12.67
N GLY A 289 -9.34 -8.53 -12.03
CA GLY A 289 -9.62 -9.82 -12.69
C GLY A 289 -8.41 -10.41 -13.44
N ALA A 290 -7.21 -9.84 -13.30
CA ALA A 290 -6.02 -10.24 -14.02
C ALA A 290 -5.34 -11.49 -13.42
N ALA A 291 -4.66 -12.29 -14.25
CA ALA A 291 -3.73 -13.31 -13.79
C ALA A 291 -2.42 -12.67 -13.35
N GLY A 292 -2.08 -12.77 -12.07
CA GLY A 292 -0.88 -12.16 -11.50
C GLY A 292 0.37 -13.02 -11.63
N ILE A 293 1.51 -12.40 -12.00
CA ILE A 293 2.85 -12.98 -11.93
C ILE A 293 3.70 -12.09 -11.06
N TYR A 294 4.34 -12.65 -10.04
CA TYR A 294 5.03 -11.89 -9.01
C TYR A 294 6.46 -12.41 -8.82
N SER A 295 7.38 -11.54 -8.40
CA SER A 295 8.66 -12.00 -7.87
C SER A 295 8.45 -12.82 -6.59
N ASN A 296 9.30 -13.82 -6.35
CA ASN A 296 9.26 -14.67 -5.16
C ASN A 296 9.84 -13.93 -3.93
N VAL A 297 9.15 -12.89 -3.49
CA VAL A 297 9.48 -12.06 -2.33
C VAL A 297 8.37 -12.13 -1.28
N LEU A 298 8.70 -11.75 -0.04
CA LEU A 298 7.81 -11.91 1.10
C LEU A 298 6.40 -11.32 0.91
N PRO A 299 6.19 -10.12 0.33
CA PRO A 299 4.85 -9.59 0.09
C PRO A 299 3.92 -10.53 -0.68
N TYR A 300 4.47 -11.32 -1.59
CA TYR A 300 3.70 -12.18 -2.49
C TYR A 300 3.73 -13.66 -2.11
N TYR A 301 4.02 -13.98 -0.82
CA TYR A 301 4.11 -15.38 -0.37
C TYR A 301 2.87 -16.22 -0.70
N ALA A 302 1.68 -15.59 -0.71
CA ALA A 302 0.40 -16.23 -0.98
C ALA A 302 0.03 -16.32 -2.47
N ALA A 303 0.81 -15.69 -3.36
CA ALA A 303 0.56 -15.70 -4.79
C ALA A 303 0.72 -17.09 -5.41
N LYS A 304 -0.07 -17.35 -6.46
CA LYS A 304 -0.02 -18.62 -7.17
C LYS A 304 1.25 -18.79 -8.01
N ILE A 305 1.62 -17.72 -8.75
CA ILE A 305 2.81 -17.72 -9.60
C ILE A 305 3.83 -16.79 -8.98
N LYS A 306 4.99 -17.35 -8.61
CA LYS A 306 6.14 -16.63 -8.07
C LYS A 306 7.39 -17.04 -8.82
N THR A 307 8.20 -16.06 -9.21
CA THR A 307 9.38 -16.23 -10.04
C THR A 307 10.62 -15.69 -9.36
N ASN A 308 11.73 -16.38 -9.49
CA ASN A 308 13.02 -16.00 -8.89
C ASN A 308 13.91 -15.23 -9.86
N THR A 309 13.65 -15.36 -11.15
CA THR A 309 14.46 -14.75 -12.22
C THR A 309 13.57 -14.12 -13.28
N ASP A 310 14.18 -13.25 -14.11
CA ASP A 310 13.50 -12.67 -15.27
C ASP A 310 13.05 -13.77 -16.25
N GLU A 311 13.86 -14.81 -16.46
CA GLU A 311 13.56 -15.91 -17.37
C GLU A 311 12.34 -16.70 -16.92
N GLU A 312 12.20 -16.96 -15.61
CA GLU A 312 11.01 -17.60 -15.07
C GLU A 312 9.78 -16.70 -15.27
N MET A 313 9.90 -15.38 -15.04
CA MET A 313 8.80 -14.43 -15.26
C MET A 313 8.39 -14.37 -16.74
N ILE A 314 9.35 -14.33 -17.63
CA ILE A 314 9.14 -14.36 -19.08
C ILE A 314 8.42 -15.65 -19.50
N SER A 315 8.89 -16.80 -19.00
CA SER A 315 8.28 -18.12 -19.30
C SER A 315 6.82 -18.19 -18.82
N GLU A 316 6.53 -17.62 -17.64
CA GLU A 316 5.16 -17.60 -17.13
C GLU A 316 4.28 -16.60 -17.89
N ILE A 317 4.81 -15.46 -18.38
CA ILE A 317 4.10 -14.55 -19.27
C ILE A 317 3.71 -15.29 -20.57
N GLU A 318 4.66 -15.96 -21.22
CA GLU A 318 4.41 -16.70 -22.46
C GLU A 318 3.40 -17.83 -22.25
N ARG A 319 3.56 -18.61 -21.17
CA ARG A 319 2.63 -19.69 -20.83
C ARG A 319 1.20 -19.18 -20.60
N LEU A 320 1.05 -18.09 -19.84
CA LEU A 320 -0.27 -17.51 -19.59
C LEU A 320 -0.84 -16.82 -20.83
N ALA A 321 0.00 -16.28 -21.72
CA ALA A 321 -0.46 -15.68 -22.96
C ALA A 321 -1.11 -16.73 -23.88
N ASP A 322 -0.57 -17.95 -23.90
CA ASP A 322 -1.03 -19.02 -24.79
C ASP A 322 -2.16 -19.88 -24.18
N ASP A 323 -2.46 -19.76 -22.86
CA ASP A 323 -3.42 -20.64 -22.16
C ASP A 323 -4.42 -19.82 -21.31
N VAL A 324 -5.63 -19.64 -21.85
CA VAL A 324 -6.74 -18.94 -21.18
C VAL A 324 -7.19 -19.65 -19.90
N ASP A 325 -7.20 -20.98 -19.88
CA ASP A 325 -7.58 -21.73 -18.68
C ASP A 325 -6.55 -21.61 -17.58
N ALA A 326 -5.26 -21.52 -17.94
CA ALA A 326 -4.20 -21.22 -16.97
C ALA A 326 -4.38 -19.81 -16.38
N ARG A 327 -4.74 -18.79 -17.18
CA ARG A 327 -5.05 -17.44 -16.67
C ARG A 327 -6.21 -17.48 -15.68
N ARG A 328 -7.35 -18.10 -16.05
CA ARG A 328 -8.54 -18.24 -15.18
C ARG A 328 -8.21 -18.96 -13.88
N LYS A 329 -7.47 -20.06 -13.92
CA LYS A 329 -7.05 -20.83 -12.74
C LYS A 329 -6.11 -20.02 -11.85
N THR A 330 -5.19 -19.22 -12.43
CA THR A 330 -4.27 -18.36 -11.70
C THR A 330 -5.06 -17.30 -10.96
N PHE A 331 -5.92 -16.54 -11.65
CA PHE A 331 -6.80 -15.56 -11.03
C PHE A 331 -7.65 -16.15 -9.90
N GLN A 332 -8.33 -17.29 -10.11
CA GLN A 332 -9.17 -17.91 -9.09
C GLN A 332 -8.41 -18.29 -7.83
N ARG A 333 -7.16 -18.73 -7.96
CA ARG A 333 -6.31 -19.07 -6.81
C ARG A 333 -5.85 -17.85 -6.07
N ASP A 334 -5.42 -16.80 -6.77
CA ASP A 334 -5.02 -15.55 -6.16
C ASP A 334 -6.22 -14.91 -5.46
N TYR A 335 -7.40 -14.85 -6.09
CA TYR A 335 -8.63 -14.40 -5.45
C TYR A 335 -8.95 -15.19 -4.17
N SER A 336 -8.87 -16.52 -4.22
CA SER A 336 -9.13 -17.36 -3.06
C SER A 336 -8.17 -17.09 -1.89
N SER A 337 -6.91 -16.77 -2.20
CA SER A 337 -5.87 -16.51 -1.19
C SER A 337 -6.01 -15.15 -0.52
N VAL A 338 -6.54 -14.12 -1.21
CA VAL A 338 -6.69 -12.76 -0.67
C VAL A 338 -8.13 -12.38 -0.34
N ARG A 339 -9.12 -13.23 -0.62
CA ARG A 339 -10.54 -12.92 -0.51
C ARG A 339 -10.95 -12.29 0.81
N SER A 340 -10.47 -12.78 1.94
CA SER A 340 -10.79 -12.24 3.26
C SER A 340 -10.13 -10.90 3.58
N GLN A 341 -9.06 -10.56 2.84
CA GLN A 341 -8.32 -9.31 2.98
C GLN A 341 -8.76 -8.27 1.95
N LEU A 342 -9.34 -8.68 0.82
CA LEU A 342 -9.46 -7.86 -0.37
C LEU A 342 -10.20 -6.54 -0.13
N TRP A 343 -11.38 -6.60 0.50
CA TRP A 343 -12.25 -5.45 0.65
C TRP A 343 -12.32 -4.92 2.06
N TRP A 344 -12.28 -3.59 2.21
CA TRP A 344 -12.56 -2.93 3.46
C TRP A 344 -13.95 -3.24 4.00
N GLU A 345 -14.94 -3.33 3.11
CA GLU A 345 -16.36 -3.55 3.43
C GLU A 345 -16.66 -4.97 3.93
N GLU A 346 -15.72 -5.91 3.82
CA GLU A 346 -15.85 -7.21 4.46
C GLU A 346 -16.05 -7.04 5.98
N ALA A 347 -17.06 -7.73 6.52
CA ALA A 347 -17.64 -7.49 7.83
C ALA A 347 -16.64 -7.40 9.01
N ASN A 348 -15.46 -7.98 8.85
CA ASN A 348 -14.45 -8.01 9.90
C ASN A 348 -13.33 -6.97 9.70
N ASN A 349 -13.10 -6.44 8.49
CA ASN A 349 -11.93 -5.60 8.24
C ASN A 349 -12.02 -4.22 8.91
N VAL A 350 -13.15 -3.53 8.77
CA VAL A 350 -13.40 -2.27 9.50
C VAL A 350 -13.42 -2.48 11.01
N LYS A 351 -14.05 -3.57 11.47
CA LYS A 351 -14.08 -3.92 12.90
C LYS A 351 -12.68 -4.21 13.44
N ASN A 352 -11.85 -4.93 12.68
CA ASN A 352 -10.47 -5.22 13.05
C ASN A 352 -9.62 -3.94 13.09
N TYR A 353 -9.83 -3.01 12.16
CA TYR A 353 -9.20 -1.70 12.19
C TYR A 353 -9.47 -0.99 13.52
N ILE A 354 -10.75 -0.82 13.88
CA ILE A 354 -11.16 -0.18 15.13
C ILE A 354 -10.57 -0.92 16.34
N ASN A 355 -10.73 -2.25 16.39
CA ASN A 355 -10.24 -3.06 17.50
C ASN A 355 -8.71 -3.00 17.66
N THR A 356 -7.97 -2.83 16.57
CA THR A 356 -6.51 -2.68 16.60
C THR A 356 -6.12 -1.40 17.31
N TYR A 357 -6.75 -0.27 17.00
CA TYR A 357 -6.51 0.99 17.71
C TYR A 357 -6.93 0.91 19.19
N LEU A 358 -8.10 0.36 19.48
CA LEU A 358 -8.54 0.18 20.87
C LEU A 358 -7.62 -0.77 21.65
N GLY A 359 -7.13 -1.83 21.00
CA GLY A 359 -6.20 -2.77 21.63
C GLY A 359 -4.84 -2.15 21.93
N LEU A 360 -4.34 -1.30 21.00
CA LEU A 360 -3.05 -0.62 21.14
C LEU A 360 -3.01 0.33 22.35
N PHE A 361 -4.15 0.93 22.72
CA PHE A 361 -4.26 1.92 23.78
C PHE A 361 -5.20 1.54 24.91
N ARG A 362 -5.49 0.26 25.09
CA ARG A 362 -6.50 -0.25 26.06
C ARG A 362 -6.31 0.27 27.48
N GLN A 363 -5.07 0.53 27.90
CA GLN A 363 -4.77 1.02 29.25
C GLN A 363 -5.06 2.53 29.42
N ARG A 364 -5.30 3.27 28.33
CA ARG A 364 -5.54 4.72 28.31
C ARG A 364 -6.97 5.10 27.97
N LEU A 365 -7.79 4.13 27.58
CA LEU A 365 -9.19 4.37 27.27
C LEU A 365 -10.02 4.38 28.56
N PRO A 366 -11.00 5.30 28.69
CA PRO A 366 -11.86 5.41 29.86
C PRO A 366 -12.76 4.19 30.08
#